data_09d38175bddf8c9ba9ab1d629873ea3b
#
_entry.id   09d38175bddf8c9ba9ab1d629873ea3b
#
_cell.length_a   1.000
_cell.length_b   1.000
_cell.length_c   1.000
_cell.angle_alpha   90.00
_cell.angle_beta   90.00
_cell.angle_gamma   90.00
#
_symmetry.space_group_name_H-M   'P 1'
#
loop_
_entity.id
_entity.type
_entity.pdbx_description
1 polymer ?
#
loop_
_entity_poly.entity_id
_entity_poly.type
_entity_poly.pdbx_seq_one_letter_code
_entity_poly.pdbx_strand_id
1 'polypeptide(L)'
;MVKIEICNTDTQDVTLCTFSFISEYKNGRTPNPCIACNRYVKWESLLKRSLEIGADYIATGHYARVEQLPNGRYSVRRSATLAKDQTYALYNLTQEQLSRTLMPVGEYTKDEVREIAEKINLRVASKPDSQDICFVPDGDYAAFIEAEVDVELPTGNFVTLDGKVLGKHKGITHYTVGQRKGLGLALGYPAFVVEIRPETNEVVIGTNEDSMSYHVRANQLNFMSIKDLTETLR
;
A
#
# COMPACT_ATOMS: atom_id res chain seq x y z
N MET A 1 16.94 -3.26 30.80
CA MET A 1 15.61 -2.61 30.98
C MET A 1 15.17 -2.16 29.59
N VAL A 2 14.10 -2.73 29.05
CA VAL A 2 13.58 -2.32 27.73
C VAL A 2 12.85 -1.00 27.94
N LYS A 3 13.33 0.07 27.28
CA LYS A 3 12.66 1.37 27.30
C LYS A 3 11.72 1.42 26.10
N ILE A 4 10.42 1.48 26.36
CA ILE A 4 9.39 1.63 25.33
C ILE A 4 9.00 3.11 25.30
N GLU A 5 9.26 3.78 24.20
CA GLU A 5 8.78 5.13 23.95
C GLU A 5 7.73 5.08 22.85
N ILE A 6 6.60 5.76 23.07
CA ILE A 6 5.54 5.89 22.07
C ILE A 6 5.79 7.20 21.34
N CYS A 7 6.20 7.11 20.08
CA CYS A 7 6.38 8.26 19.21
C CYS A 7 5.11 8.51 18.39
N ASN A 8 4.59 9.72 18.45
CA ASN A 8 3.62 10.20 17.45
C ASN A 8 4.38 10.67 16.22
N THR A 9 3.99 10.20 15.06
CA THR A 9 4.51 10.70 13.78
C THR A 9 4.09 12.14 13.56
N ASP A 10 5.03 12.99 13.19
CA ASP A 10 4.79 14.40 12.90
C ASP A 10 3.91 14.55 11.64
N THR A 11 3.14 15.62 11.58
CA THR A 11 2.25 15.93 10.43
C THR A 11 3.00 16.06 9.11
N GLN A 12 4.28 16.44 9.11
CA GLN A 12 5.11 16.52 7.90
C GLN A 12 5.32 15.17 7.22
N ASP A 13 5.41 14.09 7.98
CA ASP A 13 5.61 12.74 7.43
C ASP A 13 4.35 12.22 6.72
N VAL A 14 3.17 12.59 7.18
CA VAL A 14 1.90 12.25 6.54
C VAL A 14 1.75 12.96 5.19
N THR A 15 2.23 14.19 5.08
CA THR A 15 2.23 14.98 3.84
C THR A 15 2.99 14.29 2.70
N LEU A 16 4.10 13.61 2.98
CA LEU A 16 4.84 12.84 1.97
C LEU A 16 4.02 11.66 1.42
N CYS A 17 3.28 10.96 2.28
CA CYS A 17 2.41 9.85 1.84
C CYS A 17 1.26 10.35 0.99
N THR A 18 0.62 11.46 1.39
CA THR A 18 -0.48 12.12 0.67
C THR A 18 -0.03 12.61 -0.70
N PHE A 19 1.11 13.32 -0.76
CA PHE A 19 1.66 13.82 -2.01
C PHE A 19 1.99 12.68 -2.98
N SER A 20 2.64 11.62 -2.52
CA SER A 20 2.94 10.43 -3.32
C SER A 20 1.66 9.79 -3.84
N PHE A 21 0.64 9.67 -3.00
CA PHE A 21 -0.66 9.10 -3.35
C PHE A 21 -1.33 9.88 -4.48
N ILE A 22 -1.43 11.19 -4.35
CA ILE A 22 -2.02 12.08 -5.36
C ILE A 22 -1.25 12.01 -6.67
N SER A 23 0.09 12.07 -6.60
CA SER A 23 0.96 12.01 -7.78
C SER A 23 0.77 10.72 -8.56
N GLU A 24 0.67 9.57 -7.89
CA GLU A 24 0.46 8.27 -8.54
C GLU A 24 -0.90 8.22 -9.26
N TYR A 25 -1.98 8.67 -8.63
CA TYR A 25 -3.30 8.75 -9.28
C TYR A 25 -3.32 9.67 -10.49
N LYS A 26 -2.66 10.84 -10.42
CA LYS A 26 -2.51 11.75 -11.57
C LYS A 26 -1.74 11.12 -12.74
N ASN A 27 -0.87 10.17 -12.45
CA ASN A 27 -0.13 9.39 -13.44
C ASN A 27 -0.86 8.08 -13.83
N GLY A 28 -2.16 7.96 -13.57
CA GLY A 28 -2.98 6.80 -13.94
C GLY A 28 -2.63 5.51 -13.20
N ARG A 29 -1.87 5.60 -12.11
CA ARG A 29 -1.50 4.46 -11.28
C ARG A 29 -2.33 4.41 -10.01
N THR A 30 -2.55 3.23 -9.46
CA THR A 30 -3.26 3.05 -8.19
C THR A 30 -2.26 2.67 -7.10
N PRO A 31 -1.79 3.62 -6.28
CA PRO A 31 -0.81 3.36 -5.25
C PRO A 31 -1.42 2.64 -4.04
N ASN A 32 -0.58 1.91 -3.31
CA ASN A 32 -0.89 1.53 -1.94
C ASN A 32 -0.11 2.47 -0.99
N PRO A 33 -0.77 3.45 -0.36
CA PRO A 33 -0.10 4.44 0.47
C PRO A 33 0.51 3.86 1.74
N CYS A 34 0.08 2.67 2.18
CA CYS A 34 0.71 1.97 3.31
C CYS A 34 2.15 1.59 3.00
N ILE A 35 2.49 1.32 1.73
CA ILE A 35 3.86 1.04 1.30
C ILE A 35 4.73 2.29 1.45
N ALA A 36 4.24 3.44 1.00
CA ALA A 36 4.92 4.73 1.17
C ALA A 36 5.07 5.10 2.65
N CYS A 37 4.02 4.95 3.43
CA CYS A 37 4.04 5.17 4.89
C CYS A 37 5.07 4.27 5.58
N ASN A 38 5.10 2.99 5.26
CA ASN A 38 6.10 2.08 5.81
C ASN A 38 7.50 2.56 5.44
N ARG A 39 7.77 2.84 4.17
CA ARG A 39 9.09 3.26 3.71
C ARG A 39 9.53 4.57 4.35
N TYR A 40 8.79 5.65 4.14
CA TYR A 40 9.26 7.01 4.44
C TYR A 40 9.01 7.42 5.89
N VAL A 41 7.87 7.04 6.46
CA VAL A 41 7.49 7.46 7.81
C VAL A 41 8.07 6.51 8.86
N LYS A 42 7.74 5.22 8.77
CA LYS A 42 8.09 4.29 9.85
C LYS A 42 9.56 3.87 9.83
N TRP A 43 10.12 3.56 8.66
CA TRP A 43 11.47 3.00 8.58
C TRP A 43 12.55 3.98 8.12
N GLU A 44 12.20 5.12 7.53
CA GLU A 44 13.17 6.20 7.33
C GLU A 44 13.14 7.21 8.48
N SER A 45 12.01 7.90 8.70
CA SER A 45 11.93 8.95 9.74
C SER A 45 11.91 8.40 11.16
N LEU A 46 10.92 7.54 11.49
CA LEU A 46 10.74 7.07 12.88
C LEU A 46 11.90 6.20 13.35
N LEU A 47 12.39 5.25 12.55
CA LEU A 47 13.53 4.44 12.93
C LEU A 47 14.78 5.31 13.18
N LYS A 48 15.08 6.24 12.27
CA LYS A 48 16.21 7.16 12.42
C LYS A 48 16.10 7.93 13.74
N ARG A 49 14.94 8.55 14.01
CA ARG A 49 14.70 9.30 15.24
C ARG A 49 14.78 8.41 16.48
N SER A 50 14.30 7.18 16.41
CA SER A 50 14.39 6.22 17.51
C SER A 50 15.84 5.88 17.86
N LEU A 51 16.69 5.70 16.85
CA LEU A 51 18.13 5.46 17.05
C LEU A 51 18.83 6.69 17.66
N GLU A 52 18.47 7.90 17.24
CA GLU A 52 19.02 9.15 17.79
C GLU A 52 18.73 9.33 19.29
N ILE A 53 17.58 8.85 19.78
CA ILE A 53 17.23 8.86 21.20
C ILE A 53 17.71 7.63 21.97
N GLY A 54 18.50 6.75 21.33
CA GLY A 54 19.14 5.60 21.95
C GLY A 54 18.31 4.31 21.99
N ALA A 55 17.25 4.20 21.18
CA ALA A 55 16.56 2.94 21.01
C ALA A 55 17.34 2.00 20.07
N ASP A 56 17.35 0.70 20.36
CA ASP A 56 17.99 -0.30 19.52
C ASP A 56 17.08 -0.81 18.43
N TYR A 57 15.77 -0.81 18.66
CA TYR A 57 14.75 -1.38 17.78
C TYR A 57 13.52 -0.49 17.73
N ILE A 58 12.78 -0.61 16.62
CA ILE A 58 11.37 -0.23 16.55
C ILE A 58 10.48 -1.47 16.60
N ALA A 59 9.31 -1.36 17.23
CA ALA A 59 8.30 -2.42 17.25
C ALA A 59 7.04 -1.93 16.55
N THR A 60 6.46 -2.77 15.71
CA THR A 60 5.23 -2.43 14.98
C THR A 60 4.18 -3.55 15.10
N GLY A 61 2.90 -3.16 14.99
CA GLY A 61 1.77 -4.10 15.01
C GLY A 61 1.48 -4.76 13.67
N HIS A 62 2.45 -4.89 12.76
CA HIS A 62 2.24 -5.60 11.51
C HIS A 62 2.11 -7.10 11.73
N TYR A 63 1.13 -7.70 11.06
CA TYR A 63 1.01 -9.16 10.94
C TYR A 63 2.01 -9.66 9.89
N ALA A 64 3.26 -9.71 10.29
CA ALA A 64 4.41 -10.24 9.57
C ALA A 64 5.48 -10.66 10.57
N ARG A 65 6.49 -11.39 10.12
CA ARG A 65 7.62 -11.82 10.96
C ARG A 65 8.92 -11.38 10.29
N VAL A 66 9.91 -11.05 11.09
CA VAL A 66 11.29 -10.85 10.63
C VAL A 66 12.11 -12.01 11.11
N GLU A 67 12.84 -12.64 10.21
CA GLU A 67 13.76 -13.74 10.53
C GLU A 67 15.16 -13.46 9.97
N GLN A 68 16.18 -13.91 10.69
CA GLN A 68 17.52 -13.96 10.17
C GLN A 68 17.78 -15.35 9.55
N LEU A 69 18.13 -15.35 8.28
CA LEU A 69 18.39 -16.55 7.50
C LEU A 69 19.79 -17.13 7.81
N PRO A 70 20.08 -18.41 7.49
CA PRO A 70 21.39 -19.03 7.71
C PRO A 70 22.54 -18.30 7.01
N ASN A 71 22.29 -17.56 5.95
CA ASN A 71 23.28 -16.73 5.26
C ASN A 71 23.52 -15.37 5.93
N GLY A 72 22.96 -15.14 7.11
CA GLY A 72 23.09 -13.91 7.88
C GLY A 72 22.17 -12.76 7.44
N ARG A 73 21.43 -12.90 6.36
CA ARG A 73 20.50 -11.86 5.87
C ARG A 73 19.18 -11.92 6.63
N TYR A 74 18.54 -10.79 6.71
CA TYR A 74 17.18 -10.67 7.25
C TYR A 74 16.15 -10.74 6.13
N SER A 75 15.02 -11.38 6.41
CA SER A 75 13.89 -11.48 5.48
C SER A 75 12.58 -11.32 6.21
N VAL A 76 11.56 -10.89 5.48
CA VAL A 76 10.18 -10.86 5.95
C VAL A 76 9.54 -12.21 5.66
N ARG A 77 8.88 -12.77 6.66
CA ARG A 77 8.12 -14.01 6.58
C ARG A 77 6.65 -13.78 6.87
N ARG A 78 5.79 -14.59 6.28
CA ARG A 78 4.34 -14.54 6.52
C ARG A 78 4.01 -14.68 8.00
N SER A 79 2.97 -13.99 8.43
CA SER A 79 2.44 -14.11 9.80
C SER A 79 1.84 -15.50 10.06
N ALA A 80 1.58 -15.81 11.32
CA ALA A 80 0.87 -17.03 11.71
C ALA A 80 -0.56 -17.09 11.13
N THR A 81 -1.19 -15.94 10.88
CA THR A 81 -2.52 -15.85 10.27
C THR A 81 -2.45 -15.29 8.84
N LEU A 82 -2.69 -16.15 7.84
CA LEU A 82 -2.65 -15.76 6.44
C LEU A 82 -3.71 -14.74 6.06
N ALA A 83 -4.88 -14.78 6.69
CA ALA A 83 -5.99 -13.87 6.42
C ALA A 83 -5.68 -12.39 6.76
N LYS A 84 -4.68 -12.15 7.61
CA LYS A 84 -4.25 -10.80 8.04
C LYS A 84 -2.80 -10.49 7.66
N ASP A 85 -2.18 -11.32 6.83
CA ASP A 85 -0.79 -11.14 6.42
C ASP A 85 -0.56 -9.78 5.76
N GLN A 86 0.47 -9.07 6.23
CA GLN A 86 0.82 -7.73 5.77
C GLN A 86 2.23 -7.67 5.14
N THR A 87 2.81 -8.80 4.81
CA THR A 87 4.16 -8.86 4.19
C THR A 87 4.23 -8.09 2.89
N TYR A 88 3.12 -8.02 2.14
CA TYR A 88 3.02 -7.29 0.87
C TYR A 88 3.36 -5.80 0.99
N ALA A 89 3.18 -5.19 2.17
CA ALA A 89 3.44 -3.78 2.39
C ALA A 89 4.87 -3.49 2.91
N LEU A 90 5.71 -4.52 3.05
CA LEU A 90 7.02 -4.45 3.73
C LEU A 90 8.20 -4.73 2.80
N TYR A 91 7.97 -4.98 1.51
CA TYR A 91 8.99 -5.40 0.56
C TYR A 91 10.12 -4.38 0.36
N ASN A 92 9.92 -3.12 0.75
CA ASN A 92 10.91 -2.05 0.61
C ASN A 92 11.95 -2.00 1.74
N LEU A 93 11.80 -2.80 2.79
CA LEU A 93 12.68 -2.73 3.96
C LEU A 93 14.08 -3.23 3.64
N THR A 94 15.08 -2.42 3.99
CA THR A 94 16.50 -2.76 3.82
C THR A 94 16.96 -3.75 4.89
N GLN A 95 18.13 -4.34 4.70
CA GLN A 95 18.74 -5.26 5.68
C GLN A 95 18.98 -4.58 7.03
N GLU A 96 19.42 -3.33 7.03
CA GLU A 96 19.61 -2.55 8.24
C GLU A 96 18.28 -2.32 8.97
N GLN A 97 17.25 -1.89 8.24
CA GLN A 97 15.91 -1.67 8.79
C GLN A 97 15.33 -2.96 9.39
N LEU A 98 15.44 -4.07 8.66
CA LEU A 98 14.96 -5.38 9.13
C LEU A 98 15.67 -5.83 10.40
N SER A 99 16.98 -5.66 10.49
CA SER A 99 17.76 -6.05 11.67
C SER A 99 17.38 -5.29 12.95
N ARG A 100 16.71 -4.15 12.81
CA ARG A 100 16.25 -3.28 13.90
C ARG A 100 14.74 -3.25 14.08
N THR A 101 14.03 -4.23 13.51
CA THR A 101 12.56 -4.27 13.52
C THR A 101 12.04 -5.47 14.28
N LEU A 102 11.08 -5.21 15.17
CA LEU A 102 10.32 -6.22 15.88
C LEU A 102 8.86 -6.19 15.42
N MET A 103 8.28 -7.36 15.16
CA MET A 103 6.88 -7.53 14.77
C MET A 103 6.20 -8.53 15.72
N PRO A 104 5.95 -8.14 16.97
CA PRO A 104 5.55 -9.05 18.03
C PRO A 104 4.19 -9.73 17.77
N VAL A 105 3.28 -9.11 17.01
CA VAL A 105 1.97 -9.71 16.71
C VAL A 105 2.00 -10.69 15.54
N GLY A 106 3.10 -10.81 14.83
CA GLY A 106 3.23 -11.71 13.67
C GLY A 106 3.15 -13.20 14.02
N GLU A 107 3.38 -13.57 15.28
CA GLU A 107 3.30 -14.94 15.77
C GLU A 107 1.90 -15.35 16.27
N TYR A 108 0.96 -14.40 16.30
CA TYR A 108 -0.36 -14.58 16.86
C TYR A 108 -1.46 -14.45 15.81
N THR A 109 -2.57 -15.11 16.05
CA THR A 109 -3.82 -14.84 15.34
C THR A 109 -4.44 -13.53 15.83
N LYS A 110 -5.37 -12.99 15.06
CA LYS A 110 -6.08 -11.76 15.45
C LYS A 110 -6.84 -11.92 16.77
N ASP A 111 -7.44 -13.09 16.99
CA ASP A 111 -8.23 -13.36 18.19
C ASP A 111 -7.32 -13.46 19.42
N GLU A 112 -6.17 -14.13 19.31
CA GLU A 112 -5.17 -14.17 20.38
C GLU A 112 -4.65 -12.75 20.73
N VAL A 113 -4.41 -11.90 19.73
CA VAL A 113 -4.00 -10.52 19.97
C VAL A 113 -5.09 -9.73 20.71
N ARG A 114 -6.37 -9.94 20.37
CA ARG A 114 -7.49 -9.32 21.08
C ARG A 114 -7.60 -9.81 22.53
N GLU A 115 -7.49 -11.11 22.74
CA GLU A 115 -7.48 -11.69 24.10
C GLU A 115 -6.33 -11.12 24.96
N ILE A 116 -5.13 -10.99 24.38
CA ILE A 116 -4.00 -10.38 25.07
C ILE A 116 -4.31 -8.91 25.41
N ALA A 117 -4.85 -8.15 24.45
CA ALA A 117 -5.21 -6.76 24.66
C ALA A 117 -6.27 -6.57 25.75
N GLU A 118 -7.26 -7.47 25.81
CA GLU A 118 -8.28 -7.49 26.89
C GLU A 118 -7.67 -7.81 28.24
N LYS A 119 -6.82 -8.85 28.32
CA LYS A 119 -6.14 -9.25 29.56
C LYS A 119 -5.29 -8.13 30.17
N ILE A 120 -4.70 -7.27 29.35
CA ILE A 120 -3.91 -6.12 29.79
C ILE A 120 -4.72 -4.82 29.81
N ASN A 121 -6.05 -4.91 29.68
CA ASN A 121 -6.99 -3.79 29.74
C ASN A 121 -6.70 -2.66 28.75
N LEU A 122 -6.30 -2.96 27.50
CA LEU A 122 -6.12 -1.96 26.48
C LEU A 122 -7.48 -1.45 25.98
N ARG A 123 -7.69 -0.13 26.03
CA ARG A 123 -8.93 0.52 25.56
C ARG A 123 -9.27 0.25 24.10
N VAL A 124 -8.29 -0.12 23.29
CA VAL A 124 -8.43 -0.40 21.85
C VAL A 124 -8.69 -1.88 21.54
N ALA A 125 -8.80 -2.76 22.54
CA ALA A 125 -8.99 -4.20 22.34
C ALA A 125 -10.23 -4.50 21.49
N SER A 126 -11.33 -3.77 21.69
CA SER A 126 -12.59 -3.91 20.97
C SER A 126 -12.70 -3.04 19.70
N LYS A 127 -11.69 -2.23 19.36
CA LYS A 127 -11.73 -1.36 18.18
C LYS A 127 -11.76 -2.21 16.90
N PRO A 128 -12.68 -1.92 15.96
CA PRO A 128 -12.66 -2.56 14.65
C PRO A 128 -11.37 -2.27 13.90
N ASP A 129 -11.01 -3.17 12.98
CA ASP A 129 -9.86 -2.96 12.10
C ASP A 129 -10.10 -1.74 11.22
N SER A 130 -9.06 -0.93 11.03
CA SER A 130 -9.08 0.08 9.98
C SER A 130 -9.05 -0.64 8.63
N GLN A 131 -10.09 -0.47 7.84
CA GLN A 131 -10.26 -1.12 6.53
C GLN A 131 -9.74 -0.22 5.40
N ASP A 132 -9.67 1.09 5.65
CA ASP A 132 -9.37 2.12 4.67
C ASP A 132 -8.03 2.82 4.93
N ILE A 133 -7.63 3.63 3.96
CA ILE A 133 -6.46 4.49 4.05
C ILE A 133 -6.68 5.50 5.18
N CYS A 134 -5.72 5.60 6.11
CA CYS A 134 -5.87 6.36 7.36
C CYS A 134 -6.18 7.87 7.17
N PHE A 135 -5.82 8.46 6.03
CA PHE A 135 -6.10 9.85 5.69
C PHE A 135 -7.30 10.03 4.72
N VAL A 136 -7.97 8.93 4.33
CA VAL A 136 -9.21 8.93 3.53
C VAL A 136 -10.25 8.05 4.25
N PRO A 137 -10.79 8.52 5.38
CA PRO A 137 -11.59 7.69 6.28
C PRO A 137 -12.96 7.29 5.72
N ASP A 138 -13.46 8.02 4.73
CA ASP A 138 -14.73 7.77 4.03
C ASP A 138 -14.58 6.87 2.78
N GLY A 139 -13.32 6.54 2.40
CA GLY A 139 -13.01 5.73 1.23
C GLY A 139 -13.24 6.41 -0.11
N ASP A 140 -13.60 7.72 -0.13
CA ASP A 140 -13.74 8.48 -1.37
C ASP A 140 -12.39 9.11 -1.79
N TYR A 141 -11.56 8.29 -2.42
CA TYR A 141 -10.23 8.70 -2.87
C TYR A 141 -10.26 9.82 -3.90
N ALA A 142 -11.28 9.82 -4.77
CA ALA A 142 -11.39 10.85 -5.82
C ALA A 142 -11.75 12.21 -5.20
N ALA A 143 -12.74 12.27 -4.33
CA ALA A 143 -13.08 13.50 -3.61
C ALA A 143 -11.91 14.01 -2.75
N PHE A 144 -11.18 13.11 -2.10
CA PHE A 144 -9.97 13.47 -1.36
C PHE A 144 -8.92 14.11 -2.28
N ILE A 145 -8.63 13.48 -3.43
CA ILE A 145 -7.64 14.01 -4.39
C ILE A 145 -8.10 15.37 -4.93
N GLU A 146 -9.37 15.53 -5.28
CA GLU A 146 -9.93 16.79 -5.78
C GLU A 146 -9.83 17.92 -4.73
N ALA A 147 -10.03 17.61 -3.45
CA ALA A 147 -9.90 18.58 -2.36
C ALA A 147 -8.44 19.03 -2.10
N GLU A 148 -7.48 18.13 -2.31
CA GLU A 148 -6.05 18.40 -2.07
C GLU A 148 -5.33 19.02 -3.28
N VAL A 149 -5.94 18.94 -4.46
CA VAL A 149 -5.40 19.52 -5.70
C VAL A 149 -6.15 20.82 -5.99
N ASP A 150 -5.47 21.96 -5.91
CA ASP A 150 -6.04 23.28 -6.19
C ASP A 150 -6.28 23.51 -7.72
N VAL A 151 -6.67 22.43 -8.43
CA VAL A 151 -6.96 22.42 -9.86
C VAL A 151 -8.07 21.42 -10.14
N GLU A 152 -9.11 21.86 -10.85
CA GLU A 152 -10.16 20.97 -11.33
C GLU A 152 -9.59 19.89 -12.25
N LEU A 153 -9.84 18.61 -11.93
CA LEU A 153 -9.37 17.50 -12.74
C LEU A 153 -10.21 17.38 -14.02
N PRO A 154 -9.60 17.36 -15.21
CA PRO A 154 -10.35 17.42 -16.44
C PRO A 154 -11.18 16.16 -16.67
N THR A 155 -12.42 16.32 -17.12
CA THR A 155 -13.22 15.23 -17.68
C THR A 155 -12.58 14.73 -18.98
N GLY A 156 -12.70 13.43 -19.26
CA GLY A 156 -12.13 12.82 -20.45
C GLY A 156 -13.06 11.81 -21.10
N ASN A 157 -12.49 10.92 -21.93
CA ASN A 157 -13.25 9.94 -22.67
C ASN A 157 -12.99 8.52 -22.16
N PHE A 158 -14.07 7.74 -22.04
CA PHE A 158 -13.96 6.30 -22.12
C PHE A 158 -13.76 5.91 -23.58
N VAL A 159 -12.76 5.08 -23.83
CA VAL A 159 -12.45 4.59 -25.19
C VAL A 159 -12.30 3.06 -25.19
N THR A 160 -12.51 2.43 -26.34
CA THR A 160 -12.16 1.04 -26.56
C THR A 160 -10.65 0.91 -26.81
N LEU A 161 -10.12 -0.32 -26.86
CA LEU A 161 -8.71 -0.60 -27.17
C LEU A 161 -8.28 -0.02 -28.53
N ASP A 162 -9.20 0.00 -29.51
CA ASP A 162 -8.99 0.59 -30.85
C ASP A 162 -9.27 2.11 -30.91
N GLY A 163 -9.56 2.76 -29.77
CA GLY A 163 -9.69 4.20 -29.66
C GLY A 163 -11.10 4.77 -29.93
N LYS A 164 -12.12 3.91 -30.12
CA LYS A 164 -13.49 4.38 -30.28
C LYS A 164 -14.05 4.94 -28.98
N VAL A 165 -14.60 6.16 -29.01
CA VAL A 165 -15.20 6.79 -27.85
C VAL A 165 -16.51 6.10 -27.46
N LEU A 166 -16.62 5.74 -26.19
CA LEU A 166 -17.80 5.10 -25.58
C LEU A 166 -18.63 6.07 -24.74
N GLY A 167 -18.04 7.12 -24.22
CA GLY A 167 -18.69 8.09 -23.34
C GLY A 167 -17.70 9.02 -22.68
N LYS A 168 -18.19 9.81 -21.72
CA LYS A 168 -17.37 10.73 -20.91
C LYS A 168 -17.16 10.17 -19.51
N HIS A 169 -15.97 10.39 -18.94
CA HIS A 169 -15.68 10.10 -17.55
C HIS A 169 -15.41 11.39 -16.74
N LYS A 170 -15.45 11.28 -15.41
CA LYS A 170 -15.34 12.42 -14.47
C LYS A 170 -13.90 12.91 -14.22
N GLY A 171 -12.92 12.22 -14.71
CA GLY A 171 -11.49 12.40 -14.45
C GLY A 171 -10.82 11.05 -14.22
N ILE A 172 -9.57 10.87 -14.66
CA ILE A 172 -8.86 9.57 -14.58
C ILE A 172 -8.67 9.09 -13.13
N THR A 173 -8.63 9.99 -12.15
CA THR A 173 -8.45 9.69 -10.73
C THR A 173 -9.62 8.93 -10.09
N HIS A 174 -10.78 8.92 -10.74
CA HIS A 174 -11.96 8.16 -10.31
C HIS A 174 -11.89 6.66 -10.70
N TYR A 175 -10.86 6.25 -11.44
CA TYR A 175 -10.82 4.92 -12.03
C TYR A 175 -9.53 4.18 -11.68
N THR A 176 -9.65 2.86 -11.66
CA THR A 176 -8.57 1.93 -11.34
C THR A 176 -8.57 0.80 -12.36
N VAL A 177 -7.42 0.38 -12.84
CA VAL A 177 -7.30 -0.80 -13.73
C VAL A 177 -7.90 -2.02 -13.04
N GLY A 178 -8.74 -2.76 -13.76
CA GLY A 178 -9.54 -3.87 -13.24
C GLY A 178 -10.91 -3.47 -12.69
N GLN A 179 -11.21 -2.18 -12.56
CA GLN A 179 -12.52 -1.71 -12.08
C GLN A 179 -13.64 -2.10 -13.04
N ARG A 180 -14.73 -2.65 -12.48
CA ARG A 180 -15.94 -3.04 -13.22
C ARG A 180 -17.14 -2.17 -12.89
N LYS A 181 -17.28 -1.77 -11.62
CA LYS A 181 -18.47 -1.03 -11.14
C LYS A 181 -18.24 0.48 -11.21
N GLY A 182 -19.31 1.27 -11.30
CA GLY A 182 -19.23 2.73 -11.23
C GLY A 182 -18.75 3.40 -12.52
N LEU A 183 -18.68 2.69 -13.66
CA LEU A 183 -18.25 3.27 -14.93
C LEU A 183 -19.32 4.16 -15.58
N GLY A 184 -20.61 3.96 -15.24
CA GLY A 184 -21.68 4.75 -15.84
C GLY A 184 -21.93 4.47 -17.33
N LEU A 185 -21.43 3.34 -17.84
CA LEU A 185 -21.56 2.92 -19.25
C LEU A 185 -22.60 1.80 -19.39
N ALA A 186 -23.49 1.94 -20.36
CA ALA A 186 -24.53 0.94 -20.71
C ALA A 186 -24.10 0.19 -21.99
N LEU A 187 -23.17 -0.76 -21.87
CA LEU A 187 -22.60 -1.45 -23.01
C LEU A 187 -23.27 -2.80 -23.33
N GLY A 188 -24.18 -3.29 -22.45
CA GLY A 188 -24.84 -4.58 -22.62
C GLY A 188 -23.98 -5.80 -22.30
N TYR A 189 -22.74 -5.62 -21.89
CA TYR A 189 -21.79 -6.67 -21.47
C TYR A 189 -20.97 -6.20 -20.28
N PRO A 190 -20.35 -7.12 -19.51
CA PRO A 190 -19.45 -6.75 -18.42
C PRO A 190 -18.19 -6.07 -18.99
N ALA A 191 -17.96 -4.83 -18.57
CA ALA A 191 -16.84 -4.01 -19.01
C ALA A 191 -15.90 -3.70 -17.85
N PHE A 192 -14.61 -3.60 -18.16
CA PHE A 192 -13.54 -3.37 -17.19
C PHE A 192 -12.64 -2.24 -17.65
N VAL A 193 -12.08 -1.50 -16.71
CA VAL A 193 -10.96 -0.61 -17.01
C VAL A 193 -9.73 -1.46 -17.28
N VAL A 194 -9.15 -1.37 -18.47
CA VAL A 194 -7.96 -2.15 -18.86
C VAL A 194 -6.69 -1.31 -18.87
N GLU A 195 -6.82 0.01 -19.08
CA GLU A 195 -5.71 0.94 -19.10
C GLU A 195 -6.19 2.35 -18.73
N ILE A 196 -5.34 3.14 -18.11
CA ILE A 196 -5.54 4.58 -17.93
C ILE A 196 -4.42 5.29 -18.66
N ARG A 197 -4.77 6.26 -19.52
CA ARG A 197 -3.84 7.06 -20.33
C ARG A 197 -3.85 8.52 -19.89
N PRO A 198 -2.97 8.91 -18.96
CA PRO A 198 -2.94 10.28 -18.45
C PRO A 198 -2.67 11.33 -19.53
N GLU A 199 -1.82 11.03 -20.49
CA GLU A 199 -1.36 11.95 -21.54
C GLU A 199 -2.52 12.40 -22.45
N THR A 200 -3.49 11.51 -22.70
CA THR A 200 -4.68 11.79 -23.53
C THR A 200 -5.94 11.98 -22.69
N ASN A 201 -5.83 11.83 -21.36
CA ASN A 201 -6.94 11.84 -20.42
C ASN A 201 -8.05 10.85 -20.83
N GLU A 202 -7.65 9.61 -21.10
CA GLU A 202 -8.53 8.52 -21.51
C GLU A 202 -8.54 7.37 -20.51
N VAL A 203 -9.70 6.74 -20.36
CA VAL A 203 -9.88 5.48 -19.64
C VAL A 203 -10.29 4.41 -20.65
N VAL A 204 -9.41 3.44 -20.86
CA VAL A 204 -9.63 2.37 -21.84
C VAL A 204 -10.50 1.27 -21.22
N ILE A 205 -11.54 0.92 -21.92
CA ILE A 205 -12.53 -0.08 -21.53
C ILE A 205 -12.40 -1.31 -22.42
N GLY A 206 -12.38 -2.47 -21.78
CA GLY A 206 -12.32 -3.76 -22.47
C GLY A 206 -13.11 -4.83 -21.73
N THR A 207 -12.95 -6.06 -22.19
CA THR A 207 -13.51 -7.28 -21.58
C THR A 207 -12.67 -7.74 -20.39
N ASN A 208 -13.12 -8.79 -19.70
CA ASN A 208 -12.31 -9.44 -18.66
C ASN A 208 -11.01 -10.02 -19.24
N GLU A 209 -11.02 -10.55 -20.45
CA GLU A 209 -9.84 -11.10 -21.10
C GLU A 209 -8.81 -10.02 -21.41
N ASP A 210 -9.26 -8.85 -21.86
CA ASP A 210 -8.40 -7.69 -22.13
C ASP A 210 -7.73 -7.14 -20.85
N SER A 211 -8.31 -7.39 -19.67
CA SER A 211 -7.75 -6.98 -18.39
C SER A 211 -6.67 -7.93 -17.86
N MET A 212 -6.49 -9.09 -18.47
CA MET A 212 -5.52 -10.10 -18.04
C MET A 212 -4.15 -9.85 -18.68
N SER A 213 -3.10 -9.99 -17.87
CA SER A 213 -1.72 -9.95 -18.33
C SER A 213 -0.94 -11.16 -17.82
N TYR A 214 -0.17 -11.76 -18.70
CA TYR A 214 0.76 -12.86 -18.37
C TYR A 214 2.18 -12.35 -18.07
N HIS A 215 2.39 -11.04 -18.15
CA HIS A 215 3.69 -10.42 -17.93
C HIS A 215 3.59 -9.39 -16.82
N VAL A 216 4.51 -9.49 -15.86
CA VAL A 216 4.72 -8.48 -14.81
C VAL A 216 6.10 -7.88 -15.00
N ARG A 217 6.17 -6.55 -15.06
CA ARG A 217 7.45 -5.82 -15.04
C ARG A 217 7.62 -5.14 -13.70
N ALA A 218 8.78 -5.33 -13.09
CA ALA A 218 9.13 -4.68 -11.85
C ALA A 218 10.49 -3.99 -12.00
N ASN A 219 10.65 -2.86 -11.33
CA ASN A 219 11.91 -2.13 -11.22
C ASN A 219 12.20 -1.82 -9.76
N GLN A 220 13.37 -1.26 -9.46
CA GLN A 220 13.80 -0.91 -8.11
C GLN A 220 13.65 -2.09 -7.13
N LEU A 221 14.08 -3.27 -7.57
CA LEU A 221 13.91 -4.51 -6.82
C LEU A 221 14.75 -4.48 -5.53
N ASN A 222 14.14 -4.97 -4.44
CA ASN A 222 14.79 -5.16 -3.16
C ASN A 222 14.78 -6.64 -2.79
N PHE A 223 15.93 -7.30 -2.91
CA PHE A 223 16.05 -8.71 -2.54
C PHE A 223 16.41 -8.85 -1.06
N MET A 224 15.51 -9.44 -0.29
CA MET A 224 15.73 -9.65 1.15
C MET A 224 16.58 -10.89 1.41
N SER A 225 16.20 -12.04 0.86
CA SER A 225 16.83 -13.33 1.15
C SER A 225 18.13 -13.58 0.40
N ILE A 226 18.34 -12.93 -0.74
CA ILE A 226 19.55 -13.03 -1.57
C ILE A 226 20.15 -11.65 -1.80
N LYS A 227 21.43 -11.57 -2.16
CA LYS A 227 22.07 -10.29 -2.45
C LYS A 227 21.70 -9.77 -3.82
N ASP A 228 21.81 -10.61 -4.81
CA ASP A 228 21.57 -10.29 -6.21
C ASP A 228 20.90 -11.48 -6.90
N LEU A 229 20.23 -11.22 -8.02
CA LEU A 229 19.64 -12.23 -8.87
C LEU A 229 20.71 -12.75 -9.83
N THR A 230 21.22 -13.97 -9.59
CA THR A 230 22.26 -14.60 -10.40
C THR A 230 21.70 -15.60 -11.41
N GLU A 231 20.46 -16.00 -11.24
CA GLU A 231 19.77 -16.97 -12.09
C GLU A 231 18.26 -16.73 -12.10
N THR A 232 17.54 -17.41 -12.98
CA THR A 232 16.09 -17.40 -13.02
C THR A 232 15.52 -18.03 -11.74
N LEU A 233 14.76 -17.27 -10.96
CA LEU A 233 14.02 -17.82 -9.83
C LEU A 233 12.74 -18.50 -10.33
N ARG A 234 12.44 -19.68 -9.78
CA ARG A 234 11.21 -20.44 -10.05
C ARG A 234 10.29 -20.47 -8.85
#